data_b8276be81580e92b7826768eef20f983
#
_entry.id   b8276be81580e92b7826768eef20f983
#
_cell.length_a   1.000
_cell.length_b   1.000
_cell.length_c   1.000
_cell.angle_alpha   90.00
_cell.angle_beta   90.00
_cell.angle_gamma   90.00
#
_symmetry.space_group_name_H-M   'P 1'
#
loop_
_entity.id
_entity.type
_entity.pdbx_description
1 polymer ?
#
loop_
_entity_poly.entity_id
_entity_poly.type
_entity_poly.pdbx_seq_one_letter_code
_entity_poly.pdbx_strand_id
1 'polypeptide(L)'
;MSEMNAWSLAQARDALRAKQVTSVELTEACLSAIEGADALGAFVHKTPELALDLARAADEQLASGEAPDMCGLPIGIKDLFCTKGVASQAASRILEGFKPEYESTVSQKLRDSGAVMLGKLNMDEFAMGSSNETSIYGDVLNPWKLGEQALTPGGSSGGSAAAVAADLCLAATGTDTGGSIRQPAAFTGTVGIKPTYGRCSRWGIV
;
A
#
# COMPACT_ATOMS: atom_id res chain seq x y z
N MET A 1 1.58 -1.12 -24.71
CA MET A 1 1.65 0.04 -23.82
C MET A 1 2.47 -0.43 -22.62
N SER A 2 3.51 0.29 -22.19
CA SER A 2 4.18 -0.05 -20.94
C SER A 2 3.14 0.00 -19.84
N GLU A 3 3.05 -1.05 -19.03
CA GLU A 3 2.13 -1.09 -17.92
C GLU A 3 2.48 0.01 -16.94
N MET A 4 1.67 1.06 -16.85
CA MET A 4 1.92 2.26 -16.03
C MET A 4 2.05 1.94 -14.55
N ASN A 5 1.38 0.89 -14.10
CA ASN A 5 1.48 0.37 -12.72
C ASN A 5 2.84 -0.25 -12.39
N ALA A 6 3.68 -0.58 -13.39
CA ALA A 6 5.04 -1.06 -13.21
C ALA A 6 6.10 0.08 -13.17
N TRP A 7 5.68 1.33 -13.21
CA TRP A 7 6.60 2.46 -13.10
C TRP A 7 7.14 2.62 -11.68
N SER A 8 8.36 3.14 -11.57
CA SER A 8 8.85 3.62 -10.28
C SER A 8 8.09 4.88 -9.84
N LEU A 9 8.07 5.16 -8.53
CA LEU A 9 7.47 6.40 -8.00
C LEU A 9 7.97 7.66 -8.72
N ALA A 10 9.27 7.72 -9.03
CA ALA A 10 9.86 8.86 -9.72
C ALA A 10 9.34 8.99 -11.14
N GLN A 11 9.28 7.89 -11.90
CA GLN A 11 8.73 7.89 -13.26
C GLN A 11 7.26 8.32 -13.28
N ALA A 12 6.44 7.78 -12.39
CA ALA A 12 5.02 8.12 -12.28
C ALA A 12 4.84 9.60 -11.90
N ARG A 13 5.56 10.09 -10.88
CA ARG A 13 5.55 11.51 -10.49
C ARG A 13 5.90 12.42 -11.65
N ASP A 14 6.98 12.13 -12.36
CA ASP A 14 7.48 12.96 -13.43
C ASP A 14 6.52 12.94 -14.63
N ALA A 15 5.89 11.81 -14.94
CA ALA A 15 4.87 11.68 -15.97
C ALA A 15 3.58 12.47 -15.62
N LEU A 16 3.11 12.40 -14.36
CA LEU A 16 1.98 13.21 -13.88
C LEU A 16 2.26 14.72 -14.01
N ARG A 17 3.43 15.17 -13.58
CA ARG A 17 3.85 16.57 -13.69
C ARG A 17 4.01 17.03 -15.13
N ALA A 18 4.48 16.14 -15.99
CA ALA A 18 4.59 16.41 -17.43
C ALA A 18 3.25 16.29 -18.17
N LYS A 19 2.15 15.95 -17.47
CA LYS A 19 0.80 15.73 -18.04
C LYS A 19 0.79 14.64 -19.13
N GLN A 20 1.68 13.66 -19.03
CA GLN A 20 1.74 12.50 -19.92
C GLN A 20 0.72 11.43 -19.53
N VAL A 21 0.27 11.45 -18.28
CA VAL A 21 -0.73 10.58 -17.69
C VAL A 21 -1.50 11.37 -16.63
N THR A 22 -2.73 11.02 -16.38
CA THR A 22 -3.53 11.51 -15.26
C THR A 22 -3.41 10.58 -14.05
N SER A 23 -3.68 11.12 -12.86
CA SER A 23 -3.78 10.29 -11.64
C SER A 23 -4.91 9.27 -11.73
N VAL A 24 -6.02 9.62 -12.39
CA VAL A 24 -7.12 8.71 -12.65
C VAL A 24 -6.66 7.53 -13.50
N GLU A 25 -6.00 7.75 -14.65
CA GLU A 25 -5.50 6.66 -15.50
C GLU A 25 -4.52 5.74 -14.78
N LEU A 26 -3.60 6.32 -14.00
CA LEU A 26 -2.62 5.55 -13.22
C LEU A 26 -3.31 4.74 -12.11
N THR A 27 -4.31 5.31 -11.46
CA THR A 27 -5.10 4.64 -10.42
C THR A 27 -5.93 3.49 -11.00
N GLU A 28 -6.58 3.69 -12.14
CA GLU A 28 -7.33 2.65 -12.86
C GLU A 28 -6.43 1.49 -13.27
N ALA A 29 -5.21 1.76 -13.72
CA ALA A 29 -4.23 0.71 -14.05
C ALA A 29 -3.88 -0.13 -12.82
N CYS A 30 -3.63 0.49 -11.65
CA CYS A 30 -3.39 -0.22 -10.41
C CYS A 30 -4.62 -1.01 -9.94
N LEU A 31 -5.83 -0.42 -9.99
CA LEU A 31 -7.06 -1.10 -9.58
C LEU A 31 -7.32 -2.34 -10.45
N SER A 32 -7.12 -2.23 -11.76
CA SER A 32 -7.24 -3.38 -12.68
C SER A 32 -6.23 -4.48 -12.37
N ALA A 33 -4.98 -4.12 -12.03
CA ALA A 33 -3.96 -5.07 -11.62
C ALA A 33 -4.34 -5.78 -10.30
N ILE A 34 -4.89 -5.03 -9.33
CA ILE A 34 -5.37 -5.57 -8.05
C ILE A 34 -6.49 -6.61 -8.27
N GLU A 35 -7.44 -6.32 -9.16
CA GLU A 35 -8.54 -7.27 -9.48
C GLU A 35 -8.01 -8.58 -10.09
N GLY A 36 -7.00 -8.49 -10.94
CA GLY A 36 -6.37 -9.65 -11.56
C GLY A 36 -5.48 -10.50 -10.63
N ALA A 37 -5.16 -9.99 -9.44
CA ALA A 37 -4.18 -10.57 -8.53
C ALA A 37 -4.73 -10.96 -7.14
N ASP A 38 -6.04 -11.18 -7.01
CA ASP A 38 -6.70 -11.54 -5.74
C ASP A 38 -6.07 -12.78 -5.07
N ALA A 39 -5.60 -13.73 -5.87
CA ALA A 39 -4.97 -14.95 -5.38
C ALA A 39 -3.69 -14.70 -4.56
N LEU A 40 -3.07 -13.52 -4.66
CA LEU A 40 -1.92 -13.16 -3.82
C LEU A 40 -2.30 -12.84 -2.37
N GLY A 41 -3.56 -12.52 -2.09
CA GLY A 41 -4.03 -12.15 -0.75
C GLY A 41 -3.42 -10.84 -0.22
N ALA A 42 -2.86 -10.00 -1.10
CA ALA A 42 -2.11 -8.80 -0.70
C ALA A 42 -3.01 -7.68 -0.13
N PHE A 43 -4.25 -7.54 -0.62
CA PHE A 43 -5.21 -6.54 -0.14
C PHE A 43 -6.32 -7.20 0.68
N VAL A 44 -6.64 -6.61 1.85
CA VAL A 44 -7.74 -7.06 2.72
C VAL A 44 -9.00 -6.20 2.57
N HIS A 45 -8.84 -4.92 2.28
CA HIS A 45 -9.93 -4.00 1.96
C HIS A 45 -9.52 -3.14 0.78
N LYS A 46 -10.25 -3.26 -0.32
CA LYS A 46 -10.09 -2.42 -1.53
C LYS A 46 -11.03 -1.21 -1.41
N THR A 47 -10.56 -0.04 -1.86
CA THR A 47 -11.33 1.21 -1.78
C THR A 47 -11.38 1.91 -3.15
N PRO A 48 -11.92 1.27 -4.20
CA PRO A 48 -11.84 1.79 -5.57
C PRO A 48 -12.52 3.14 -5.74
N GLU A 49 -13.71 3.34 -5.17
CA GLU A 49 -14.43 4.61 -5.27
C GLU A 49 -13.64 5.75 -4.61
N LEU A 50 -13.14 5.51 -3.38
CA LEU A 50 -12.30 6.49 -2.67
C LEU A 50 -11.00 6.77 -3.44
N ALA A 51 -10.38 5.76 -4.02
CA ALA A 51 -9.15 5.92 -4.80
C ALA A 51 -9.39 6.81 -6.04
N LEU A 52 -10.48 6.59 -6.76
CA LEU A 52 -10.83 7.41 -7.91
C LEU A 52 -11.22 8.86 -7.52
N ASP A 53 -11.89 9.06 -6.38
CA ASP A 53 -12.18 10.41 -5.87
C ASP A 53 -10.90 11.15 -5.50
N LEU A 54 -9.96 10.48 -4.82
CA LEU A 54 -8.66 11.05 -4.50
C LEU A 54 -7.83 11.34 -5.76
N ALA A 55 -7.89 10.47 -6.77
CA ALA A 55 -7.19 10.65 -8.03
C ALA A 55 -7.72 11.87 -8.81
N ARG A 56 -9.05 12.05 -8.87
CA ARG A 56 -9.66 13.24 -9.48
C ARG A 56 -9.23 14.53 -8.78
N ALA A 57 -9.25 14.55 -7.44
CA ALA A 57 -8.79 15.70 -6.66
C ALA A 57 -7.29 15.98 -6.87
N ALA A 58 -6.48 14.93 -7.02
CA ALA A 58 -5.06 15.07 -7.32
C ALA A 58 -4.81 15.63 -8.72
N ASP A 59 -5.59 15.24 -9.73
CA ASP A 59 -5.49 15.81 -11.08
C ASP A 59 -5.84 17.31 -11.10
N GLU A 60 -6.83 17.74 -10.34
CA GLU A 60 -7.16 19.16 -10.15
C GLU A 60 -5.98 19.92 -9.50
N GLN A 61 -5.36 19.34 -8.47
CA GLN A 61 -4.23 19.93 -7.79
C GLN A 61 -2.99 20.00 -8.70
N LEU A 62 -2.70 18.95 -9.46
CA LEU A 62 -1.62 18.93 -10.47
C LEU A 62 -1.83 19.97 -11.56
N ALA A 63 -3.07 20.21 -11.96
CA ALA A 63 -3.41 21.23 -12.96
C ALA A 63 -3.11 22.65 -12.46
N SER A 64 -3.22 22.92 -11.15
CA SER A 64 -2.92 24.22 -10.55
C SER A 64 -1.42 24.58 -10.54
N GLY A 65 -0.53 23.59 -10.72
CA GLY A 65 0.93 23.76 -10.72
C GLY A 65 1.60 23.74 -9.36
N GLU A 66 0.84 23.66 -8.26
CA GLU A 66 1.35 23.60 -6.89
C GLU A 66 1.00 22.24 -6.25
N ALA A 67 1.63 21.16 -6.72
CA ALA A 67 1.38 19.83 -6.21
C ALA A 67 2.60 19.26 -5.44
N PRO A 68 2.38 18.65 -4.25
CA PRO A 68 3.42 17.92 -3.52
C PRO A 68 3.96 16.74 -4.33
N ASP A 69 5.11 16.21 -3.91
CA ASP A 69 5.79 15.12 -4.63
C ASP A 69 4.99 13.81 -4.71
N MET A 70 4.11 13.55 -3.74
CA MET A 70 3.29 12.34 -3.71
C MET A 70 1.91 12.52 -4.37
N CYS A 71 1.59 13.72 -4.85
CA CYS A 71 0.28 14.02 -5.41
C CYS A 71 -0.03 13.13 -6.62
N GLY A 72 -1.15 12.43 -6.54
CA GLY A 72 -1.65 11.58 -7.61
C GLY A 72 -1.01 10.18 -7.68
N LEU A 73 -0.10 9.83 -6.76
CA LEU A 73 0.57 8.52 -6.78
C LEU A 73 -0.25 7.45 -6.04
N PRO A 74 -0.64 6.33 -6.71
CA PRO A 74 -1.38 5.24 -6.09
C PRO A 74 -0.51 4.42 -5.13
N ILE A 75 -0.97 4.29 -3.88
CA ILE A 75 -0.25 3.58 -2.81
C ILE A 75 -1.17 2.65 -2.02
N GLY A 76 -0.57 1.62 -1.41
CA GLY A 76 -1.23 0.74 -0.46
C GLY A 76 -0.93 1.12 0.99
N ILE A 77 -1.89 0.93 1.89
CA ILE A 77 -1.76 1.24 3.32
C ILE A 77 -1.83 -0.05 4.14
N LYS A 78 -0.78 -0.42 4.86
CA LYS A 78 -0.78 -1.59 5.74
C LYS A 78 -1.92 -1.50 6.76
N ASP A 79 -2.60 -2.60 7.02
CA ASP A 79 -3.90 -2.60 7.72
C ASP A 79 -3.87 -2.12 9.19
N LEU A 80 -2.70 -2.02 9.81
CA LEU A 80 -2.59 -1.47 11.16
C LEU A 80 -2.58 0.08 11.23
N PHE A 81 -2.42 0.80 10.12
CA PHE A 81 -2.54 2.25 10.11
C PHE A 81 -4.01 2.66 10.14
N CYS A 82 -4.45 3.29 11.21
CA CYS A 82 -5.80 3.86 11.28
C CYS A 82 -6.04 4.83 10.13
N THR A 83 -7.06 4.54 9.35
CA THR A 83 -7.48 5.33 8.20
C THR A 83 -8.95 5.70 8.39
N LYS A 84 -9.24 6.98 8.50
CA LYS A 84 -10.58 7.48 8.83
C LYS A 84 -11.65 6.93 7.89
N GLY A 85 -12.66 6.28 8.47
CA GLY A 85 -13.81 5.73 7.74
C GLY A 85 -13.53 4.43 6.97
N VAL A 86 -12.29 3.94 6.99
CA VAL A 86 -11.90 2.68 6.33
C VAL A 86 -11.55 1.65 7.40
N ALA A 87 -12.02 0.40 7.23
CA ALA A 87 -11.70 -0.67 8.17
C ALA A 87 -10.18 -0.77 8.38
N SER A 88 -9.76 -0.81 9.66
CA SER A 88 -8.35 -0.84 10.08
C SER A 88 -8.24 -1.85 11.22
N GLN A 89 -7.99 -3.11 10.87
CA GLN A 89 -8.23 -4.24 11.76
C GLN A 89 -6.95 -4.98 12.17
N ALA A 90 -5.77 -4.53 11.70
CA ALA A 90 -4.49 -5.19 11.96
C ALA A 90 -4.53 -6.70 11.67
N ALA A 91 -5.27 -7.10 10.63
CA ALA A 91 -5.53 -8.48 10.23
C ALA A 91 -6.05 -9.38 11.36
N SER A 92 -6.77 -8.81 12.34
CA SER A 92 -7.28 -9.50 13.53
C SER A 92 -8.81 -9.50 13.60
N ARG A 93 -9.37 -10.63 14.05
CA ARG A 93 -10.79 -10.74 14.38
C ARG A 93 -11.18 -9.92 15.62
N ILE A 94 -10.23 -9.62 16.50
CA ILE A 94 -10.45 -8.79 17.69
C ILE A 94 -10.93 -7.38 17.31
N LEU A 95 -10.45 -6.87 16.16
CA LEU A 95 -10.82 -5.56 15.63
C LEU A 95 -11.82 -5.63 14.48
N GLU A 96 -12.52 -6.76 14.30
CA GLU A 96 -13.49 -6.91 13.22
C GLU A 96 -14.55 -5.81 13.26
N GLY A 97 -14.73 -5.11 12.13
CA GLY A 97 -15.67 -3.99 12.01
C GLY A 97 -15.13 -2.65 12.52
N PHE A 98 -13.92 -2.57 13.07
CA PHE A 98 -13.36 -1.31 13.53
C PHE A 98 -13.05 -0.38 12.35
N LYS A 99 -13.76 0.74 12.33
CA LYS A 99 -13.54 1.87 11.41
C LYS A 99 -13.18 3.10 12.22
N PRO A 100 -11.91 3.52 12.26
CA PRO A 100 -11.51 4.67 13.05
C PRO A 100 -12.15 5.96 12.53
N GLU A 101 -12.49 6.87 13.45
CA GLU A 101 -12.96 8.22 13.15
C GLU A 101 -11.81 9.23 12.96
N TYR A 102 -10.58 8.74 12.96
CA TYR A 102 -9.35 9.52 12.86
C TYR A 102 -8.33 8.86 11.93
N GLU A 103 -7.42 9.68 11.41
CA GLU A 103 -6.26 9.22 10.66
C GLU A 103 -5.09 8.93 11.60
N SER A 104 -4.26 7.94 11.29
CA SER A 104 -2.91 7.88 11.84
C SER A 104 -2.09 9.08 11.32
N THR A 105 -1.07 9.50 12.04
CA THR A 105 -0.18 10.58 11.56
C THR A 105 0.39 10.26 10.17
N VAL A 106 0.68 8.99 9.90
CA VAL A 106 1.25 8.56 8.61
C VAL A 106 0.21 8.67 7.49
N SER A 107 -0.99 8.10 7.69
CA SER A 107 -2.05 8.18 6.68
C SER A 107 -2.49 9.62 6.42
N GLN A 108 -2.57 10.45 7.47
CA GLN A 108 -2.88 11.88 7.33
C GLN A 108 -1.84 12.60 6.46
N LYS A 109 -0.55 12.40 6.73
CA LYS A 109 0.51 13.05 5.94
C LYS A 109 0.53 12.60 4.48
N LEU A 110 0.27 11.32 4.22
CA LEU A 110 0.16 10.82 2.85
C LEU A 110 -1.04 11.46 2.13
N ARG A 111 -2.18 11.55 2.80
CA ARG A 111 -3.38 12.21 2.29
C ARG A 111 -3.13 13.70 2.01
N ASP A 112 -2.50 14.42 2.96
CA ASP A 112 -2.18 15.84 2.82
C ASP A 112 -1.18 16.09 1.69
N SER A 113 -0.35 15.09 1.36
CA SER A 113 0.56 15.14 0.21
C SER A 113 -0.09 14.73 -1.12
N GLY A 114 -1.41 14.47 -1.13
CA GLY A 114 -2.18 14.13 -2.32
C GLY A 114 -1.98 12.69 -2.81
N ALA A 115 -1.40 11.80 -2.01
CA ALA A 115 -1.27 10.39 -2.38
C ALA A 115 -2.65 9.71 -2.48
N VAL A 116 -2.80 8.81 -3.43
CA VAL A 116 -4.05 8.08 -3.68
C VAL A 116 -4.01 6.73 -2.97
N MET A 117 -4.90 6.53 -1.99
CA MET A 117 -5.01 5.26 -1.29
C MET A 117 -5.84 4.25 -2.09
N LEU A 118 -5.24 3.11 -2.46
CA LEU A 118 -5.92 2.02 -3.17
C LEU A 118 -6.68 1.07 -2.24
N GLY A 119 -6.24 0.96 -0.98
CA GLY A 119 -6.84 0.05 -0.01
C GLY A 119 -5.90 -0.30 1.13
N LYS A 120 -6.35 -1.26 1.96
CA LYS A 120 -5.61 -1.78 3.12
C LYS A 120 -4.93 -3.09 2.75
N LEU A 121 -3.66 -3.18 3.12
CA LEU A 121 -2.77 -4.30 2.80
C LEU A 121 -2.70 -5.31 3.95
N ASN A 122 -2.71 -6.59 3.58
CA ASN A 122 -2.62 -7.71 4.48
C ASN A 122 -1.30 -7.73 5.27
N MET A 123 -1.33 -8.36 6.42
CA MET A 123 -0.20 -8.39 7.35
C MET A 123 -0.35 -9.57 8.32
N ASP A 124 0.72 -9.95 9.01
CA ASP A 124 0.59 -10.81 10.18
C ASP A 124 -0.24 -10.11 11.27
N GLU A 125 -1.08 -10.88 11.98
CA GLU A 125 -1.98 -10.37 13.00
C GLU A 125 -1.22 -9.51 14.03
N PHE A 126 -1.69 -8.27 14.26
CA PHE A 126 -1.06 -7.25 15.12
C PHE A 126 0.43 -7.00 14.84
N ALA A 127 0.87 -7.23 13.61
CA ALA A 127 2.28 -7.14 13.19
C ALA A 127 3.22 -8.09 13.98
N MET A 128 2.68 -9.16 14.55
CA MET A 128 3.42 -10.18 15.31
C MET A 128 3.59 -11.45 14.48
N GLY A 129 4.51 -11.40 13.53
CA GLY A 129 4.86 -12.51 12.66
C GLY A 129 5.92 -12.10 11.66
N SER A 130 6.36 -13.07 10.84
CA SER A 130 7.40 -12.86 9.83
C SER A 130 7.18 -13.64 8.53
N SER A 131 5.97 -14.20 8.34
CA SER A 131 5.62 -15.00 7.15
C SER A 131 4.32 -14.59 6.51
N ASN A 132 3.49 -13.77 7.18
CA ASN A 132 2.15 -13.37 6.77
C ASN A 132 1.18 -14.56 6.61
N GLU A 133 1.28 -15.51 7.55
CA GLU A 133 0.42 -16.69 7.65
C GLU A 133 -0.55 -16.63 8.86
N THR A 134 -0.50 -15.53 9.64
CA THR A 134 -1.32 -15.38 10.87
C THR A 134 -2.55 -14.49 10.67
N SER A 135 -2.76 -14.00 9.47
CA SER A 135 -3.89 -13.12 9.11
C SER A 135 -5.22 -13.85 9.13
N ILE A 136 -6.27 -13.22 9.66
CA ILE A 136 -7.64 -13.74 9.55
C ILE A 136 -8.18 -13.77 8.10
N TYR A 137 -7.54 -13.04 7.21
CA TYR A 137 -7.90 -12.99 5.79
C TYR A 137 -7.21 -14.07 4.94
N GLY A 138 -6.38 -14.90 5.57
CA GLY A 138 -5.57 -15.92 4.92
C GLY A 138 -4.16 -15.45 4.58
N ASP A 139 -3.40 -16.39 4.01
CA ASP A 139 -2.00 -16.21 3.71
C ASP A 139 -1.77 -15.20 2.59
N VAL A 140 -0.62 -14.52 2.64
CA VAL A 140 -0.13 -13.74 1.50
C VAL A 140 0.90 -14.55 0.74
N LEU A 141 0.78 -14.58 -0.57
CA LEU A 141 1.72 -15.26 -1.43
C LEU A 141 2.76 -14.28 -2.00
N ASN A 142 4.00 -14.76 -2.08
CA ASN A 142 5.04 -14.05 -2.82
C ASN A 142 4.72 -14.12 -4.32
N PRO A 143 4.82 -13.01 -5.08
CA PRO A 143 4.68 -13.06 -6.54
C PRO A 143 5.72 -13.98 -7.21
N TRP A 144 6.88 -14.13 -6.59
CA TRP A 144 7.92 -15.05 -7.05
C TRP A 144 7.64 -16.48 -6.60
N LYS A 145 7.94 -17.44 -7.47
CA LYS A 145 7.77 -18.87 -7.23
C LYS A 145 9.07 -19.63 -7.45
N LEU A 146 9.23 -20.74 -6.78
CA LEU A 146 10.30 -21.70 -7.06
C LEU A 146 9.68 -22.92 -7.76
N GLY A 147 9.70 -22.94 -9.09
CA GLY A 147 8.91 -23.91 -9.86
C GLY A 147 7.42 -23.74 -9.58
N GLU A 148 6.75 -24.83 -9.16
CA GLU A 148 5.33 -24.81 -8.76
C GLU A 148 5.13 -24.45 -7.26
N GLN A 149 6.19 -24.29 -6.51
CA GLN A 149 6.12 -24.02 -5.07
C GLN A 149 5.76 -22.56 -4.81
N ALA A 150 4.67 -22.34 -4.08
CA ALA A 150 4.33 -21.04 -3.52
C ALA A 150 5.32 -20.66 -2.40
N LEU A 151 5.70 -19.41 -2.34
CA LEU A 151 6.64 -18.88 -1.35
C LEU A 151 5.95 -17.84 -0.47
N THR A 152 6.41 -17.71 0.77
CA THR A 152 6.01 -16.61 1.64
C THR A 152 6.65 -15.31 1.17
N PRO A 153 5.95 -14.16 1.24
CA PRO A 153 6.55 -12.86 0.99
C PRO A 153 7.37 -12.35 2.18
N GLY A 154 7.35 -13.09 3.31
CA GLY A 154 7.80 -12.59 4.60
C GLY A 154 6.75 -11.72 5.30
N GLY A 155 7.08 -11.18 6.44
CA GLY A 155 6.17 -10.40 7.28
C GLY A 155 6.90 -9.55 8.35
N SER A 156 6.12 -8.80 9.06
CA SER A 156 4.65 -8.70 9.09
C SER A 156 4.04 -7.83 7.97
N SER A 157 4.82 -7.11 7.16
CA SER A 157 4.32 -6.29 6.03
C SER A 157 4.33 -7.09 4.71
N GLY A 158 3.89 -8.36 4.74
CA GLY A 158 3.94 -9.26 3.59
C GLY A 158 3.03 -8.79 2.46
N GLY A 159 1.80 -8.36 2.76
CA GLY A 159 0.89 -7.80 1.77
C GLY A 159 1.44 -6.53 1.12
N SER A 160 2.13 -5.67 1.90
CA SER A 160 2.77 -4.47 1.36
C SER A 160 3.88 -4.80 0.35
N ALA A 161 4.75 -5.74 0.72
CA ALA A 161 5.86 -6.14 -0.14
C ALA A 161 5.37 -6.91 -1.38
N ALA A 162 4.41 -7.82 -1.21
CA ALA A 162 3.81 -8.57 -2.32
C ALA A 162 3.09 -7.64 -3.31
N ALA A 163 2.33 -6.65 -2.80
CA ALA A 163 1.62 -5.70 -3.66
C ALA A 163 2.58 -4.87 -4.52
N VAL A 164 3.68 -4.39 -3.94
CA VAL A 164 4.70 -3.64 -4.71
C VAL A 164 5.42 -4.55 -5.70
N ALA A 165 5.81 -5.77 -5.28
CA ALA A 165 6.52 -6.71 -6.15
C ALA A 165 5.68 -7.23 -7.33
N ALA A 166 4.36 -7.19 -7.21
CA ALA A 166 3.41 -7.59 -8.26
C ALA A 166 2.86 -6.40 -9.03
N ASP A 167 3.45 -5.21 -8.88
CA ASP A 167 3.03 -3.97 -9.54
C ASP A 167 1.55 -3.60 -9.30
N LEU A 168 0.99 -3.95 -8.13
CA LEU A 168 -0.38 -3.61 -7.75
C LEU A 168 -0.50 -2.18 -7.21
N CYS A 169 0.60 -1.62 -6.76
CA CYS A 169 0.72 -0.24 -6.31
C CYS A 169 2.17 0.22 -6.45
N LEU A 170 2.39 1.52 -6.57
CA LEU A 170 3.74 2.06 -6.76
C LEU A 170 4.58 2.08 -5.48
N ALA A 171 3.92 2.13 -4.34
CA ALA A 171 4.54 2.06 -3.02
C ALA A 171 3.52 1.60 -1.98
N ALA A 172 4.02 1.22 -0.82
CA ALA A 172 3.18 0.81 0.30
C ALA A 172 3.77 1.26 1.63
N THR A 173 2.91 1.49 2.62
CA THR A 173 3.34 1.67 3.99
C THR A 173 3.66 0.33 4.64
N GLY A 174 4.57 0.33 5.59
CA GLY A 174 4.91 -0.83 6.40
C GLY A 174 5.31 -0.41 7.82
N THR A 175 5.47 -1.38 8.71
CA THR A 175 6.05 -1.18 10.03
C THR A 175 7.16 -2.20 10.28
N ASP A 176 8.15 -1.83 11.07
CA ASP A 176 9.32 -2.68 11.31
C ASP A 176 9.79 -2.55 12.75
N THR A 177 9.45 -3.53 13.56
CA THR A 177 9.97 -3.66 14.94
C THR A 177 11.22 -4.54 14.94
N GLY A 178 11.12 -5.75 14.39
CA GLY A 178 12.20 -6.73 14.33
C GLY A 178 12.68 -7.08 12.92
N GLY A 179 12.14 -6.42 11.87
CA GLY A 179 12.44 -6.74 10.47
C GLY A 179 11.25 -6.62 9.52
N SER A 180 10.07 -6.25 10.01
CA SER A 180 8.79 -6.37 9.29
C SER A 180 8.58 -5.44 8.08
N ILE A 181 9.56 -4.63 7.71
CA ILE A 181 9.69 -3.97 6.39
C ILE A 181 10.85 -4.62 5.62
N ARG A 182 12.02 -4.70 6.26
CA ARG A 182 13.27 -5.10 5.61
C ARG A 182 13.24 -6.56 5.15
N GLN A 183 12.71 -7.47 5.96
CA GLN A 183 12.64 -8.88 5.65
C GLN A 183 11.68 -9.15 4.47
N PRO A 184 10.40 -8.71 4.49
CA PRO A 184 9.54 -8.94 3.33
C PRO A 184 10.03 -8.23 2.07
N ALA A 185 10.65 -7.06 2.19
CA ALA A 185 11.27 -6.40 1.04
C ALA A 185 12.41 -7.26 0.45
N ALA A 186 13.25 -7.87 1.29
CA ALA A 186 14.32 -8.75 0.84
C ALA A 186 13.76 -10.02 0.16
N PHE A 187 12.67 -10.60 0.69
CA PHE A 187 12.08 -11.82 0.14
C PHE A 187 11.34 -11.61 -1.18
N THR A 188 10.83 -10.40 -1.40
CA THR A 188 10.08 -10.06 -2.62
C THR A 188 10.92 -9.30 -3.65
N GLY A 189 12.16 -8.94 -3.33
CA GLY A 189 13.06 -8.18 -4.23
C GLY A 189 12.68 -6.70 -4.36
N THR A 190 11.98 -6.16 -3.37
CA THR A 190 11.59 -4.73 -3.35
C THR A 190 12.51 -3.90 -2.46
N VAL A 191 12.38 -2.57 -2.50
CA VAL A 191 13.14 -1.66 -1.63
C VAL A 191 12.35 -1.43 -0.34
N GLY A 192 12.93 -1.81 0.80
CA GLY A 192 12.35 -1.57 2.12
C GLY A 192 13.17 -0.56 2.94
N ILE A 193 12.56 0.54 3.35
CA ILE A 193 13.22 1.59 4.13
C ILE A 193 12.63 1.63 5.54
N LYS A 194 13.47 1.35 6.54
CA LYS A 194 13.16 1.58 7.95
C LYS A 194 13.97 2.79 8.43
N PRO A 195 13.33 3.95 8.65
CA PRO A 195 14.03 5.12 9.15
C PRO A 195 14.53 4.91 10.58
N THR A 196 15.40 5.80 11.03
CA THR A 196 15.85 5.84 12.42
C THR A 196 14.66 5.97 13.37
N TYR A 197 14.70 5.23 14.49
CA TYR A 197 13.65 5.25 15.50
C TYR A 197 13.33 6.69 15.96
N GLY A 198 12.03 7.00 16.06
CA GLY A 198 11.54 8.33 16.44
C GLY A 198 11.38 9.33 15.29
N ARG A 199 11.81 8.99 14.07
CA ARG A 199 11.62 9.87 12.90
C ARG A 199 10.18 9.90 12.40
N CYS A 200 9.44 8.81 12.57
CA CYS A 200 8.04 8.70 12.21
C CYS A 200 7.18 8.61 13.47
N SER A 201 6.04 9.32 13.48
CA SER A 201 5.04 9.17 14.54
C SER A 201 4.43 7.78 14.51
N ARG A 202 4.13 7.25 15.69
CA ARG A 202 3.39 6.00 15.88
C ARG A 202 1.93 6.22 16.30
N TRP A 203 1.49 7.47 16.36
CA TRP A 203 0.12 7.78 16.73
C TRP A 203 -0.85 7.25 15.67
N GLY A 204 -1.89 6.55 16.13
CA GLY A 204 -2.88 5.92 15.25
C GLY A 204 -2.38 4.66 14.54
N ILE A 205 -1.36 4.01 15.07
CA ILE A 205 -0.92 2.68 14.65
C ILE A 205 -1.38 1.68 15.71
N VAL A 206 -2.09 0.63 15.29
CA VAL A 206 -2.56 -0.46 16.16
C VAL A 206 -1.39 -1.29 16.66
#